data_fc88444f9042b081172acad4fbd0d295
#
_entry.id   fc88444f9042b081172acad4fbd0d295
#
_cell.length_a   1.000
_cell.length_b   1.000
_cell.length_c   1.000
_cell.angle_alpha   90.00
_cell.angle_beta   90.00
_cell.angle_gamma   90.00
#
_symmetry.space_group_name_H-M   'P 1'
#
loop_
_entity.id
_entity.type
_entity.pdbx_description
1 polymer ?
#
loop_
_entity_poly.entity_id
_entity_poly.type
_entity_poly.pdbx_seq_one_letter_code
_entity_poly.pdbx_strand_id
1 'polypeptide(L)' 'MIIKTKVFELSNGHYRNLTELASTMGLSTSQVYRVREGKRRINQKFIVGAIRAFPGRKFDELFYLAPEQPVVKKEPRS' A
#
# COMPACT_ATOMS: atom_id res chain seq x y z
N MET A 1 -11.46 -2.94 -11.06
CA MET A 1 -11.11 -2.42 -9.73
C MET A 1 -9.77 -2.91 -9.30
N ILE A 2 -9.07 -2.11 -8.52
CA ILE A 2 -7.77 -2.51 -7.98
C ILE A 2 -7.79 -2.35 -6.47
N ILE A 3 -6.94 -3.11 -5.81
CA ILE A 3 -6.76 -2.99 -4.37
C ILE A 3 -5.82 -1.84 -4.08
N LYS A 4 -6.22 -0.98 -3.16
CA LYS A 4 -5.38 0.08 -2.65
C LYS A 4 -5.21 -0.08 -1.15
N THR A 5 -4.26 0.63 -0.57
CA THR A 5 -3.92 0.40 0.82
C THR A 5 -3.93 1.69 1.62
N LYS A 6 -4.29 1.58 2.89
CA LYS A 6 -4.21 2.66 3.86
C LYS A 6 -2.97 2.52 4.75
N VAL A 7 -2.13 1.54 4.46
CA VAL A 7 -0.96 1.23 5.28
C VAL A 7 -0.07 2.45 5.49
N PHE A 8 0.12 3.24 4.44
CA PHE A 8 1.03 4.38 4.54
C PHE A 8 0.48 5.49 5.44
N GLU A 9 -0.83 5.62 5.51
CA GLU A 9 -1.45 6.56 6.44
C GLU A 9 -1.37 6.04 7.86
N LEU A 10 -1.60 4.75 8.02
CA LEU A 10 -1.58 4.14 9.34
C LEU A 10 -0.18 4.01 9.91
N SER A 11 0.84 3.99 9.05
CA SER A 11 2.21 3.85 9.52
C SER A 11 2.73 5.11 10.21
N ASN A 12 2.09 6.24 9.98
CA ASN A 12 2.48 7.47 10.64
C ASN A 12 2.27 7.31 12.15
N GLY A 13 3.34 7.53 12.91
CA GLY A 13 3.28 7.39 14.34
C GLY A 13 3.58 5.99 14.84
N HIS A 14 3.59 4.98 13.96
CA HIS A 14 3.92 3.61 14.32
C HIS A 14 5.29 3.20 13.83
N TYR A 15 5.72 3.75 12.72
CA TYR A 15 7.02 3.42 12.14
C TYR A 15 7.73 4.72 11.81
N ARG A 16 9.04 4.73 12.05
CA ARG A 16 9.83 5.93 11.85
C ARG A 16 9.96 6.30 10.39
N ASN A 17 10.12 5.28 9.55
CA ASN A 17 10.38 5.51 8.15
C ASN A 17 9.93 4.28 7.37
N LEU A 18 10.05 4.39 6.06
CA LEU A 18 9.61 3.34 5.18
C LEU A 18 10.43 2.06 5.32
N THR A 19 11.72 2.21 5.63
CA THR A 19 12.60 1.06 5.82
C THR A 19 12.14 0.21 6.99
N GLU A 20 11.76 0.85 8.08
CA GLU A 20 11.29 0.14 9.27
C GLU A 20 9.98 -0.59 8.96
N LEU A 21 9.07 0.09 8.27
CA LEU A 21 7.81 -0.52 7.87
C LEU A 21 8.07 -1.74 6.98
N ALA A 22 8.91 -1.58 5.96
CA ALA A 22 9.19 -2.65 5.03
C ALA A 22 9.82 -3.85 5.73
N SER A 23 10.74 -3.59 6.64
CA SER A 23 11.38 -4.65 7.42
C SER A 23 10.35 -5.45 8.20
N THR A 24 9.42 -4.76 8.85
CA THR A 24 8.37 -5.44 9.60
C THR A 24 7.47 -6.25 8.70
N MET A 25 7.22 -5.76 7.50
CA MET A 25 6.40 -6.47 6.52
C MET A 25 7.13 -7.63 5.85
N GLY A 26 8.44 -7.73 6.05
CA GLY A 26 9.21 -8.77 5.39
C GLY A 26 9.49 -8.46 3.92
N LEU A 27 9.52 -7.19 3.57
CA LEU A 27 9.72 -6.75 2.20
C LEU A 27 10.91 -5.81 2.12
N SER A 28 11.40 -5.60 0.90
CA SER A 28 12.45 -4.61 0.72
C SER A 28 11.83 -3.21 0.71
N THR A 29 12.64 -2.24 1.09
CA THR A 29 12.19 -0.84 1.06
C THR A 29 11.76 -0.43 -0.33
N SER A 30 12.48 -0.90 -1.35
CA SER A 30 12.13 -0.59 -2.75
C SER A 30 10.75 -1.09 -3.13
N GLN A 31 10.40 -2.29 -2.71
CA GLN A 31 9.10 -2.85 -3.02
C GLN A 31 7.98 -2.02 -2.39
N VAL A 32 8.16 -1.66 -1.13
CA VAL A 32 7.15 -0.88 -0.42
C VAL A 32 7.07 0.52 -1.02
N TYR A 33 8.21 1.10 -1.33
CA TYR A 33 8.26 2.42 -1.94
C TYR A 33 7.49 2.45 -3.27
N ARG A 34 7.69 1.43 -4.10
CA ARG A 34 7.02 1.38 -5.41
C ARG A 34 5.51 1.27 -5.27
N VAL A 35 5.04 0.53 -4.28
CA VAL A 35 3.61 0.45 -4.02
C VAL A 35 3.09 1.82 -3.58
N ARG A 36 3.82 2.49 -2.71
CA ARG A 36 3.42 3.82 -2.25
C ARG A 36 3.31 4.81 -3.41
N GLU A 37 4.24 4.73 -4.35
CA GLU A 37 4.27 5.65 -5.48
C GLU A 37 3.34 5.23 -6.62
N GLY A 38 2.61 4.14 -6.45
CA GLY A 38 1.67 3.68 -7.46
C GLY A 38 2.34 3.00 -8.65
N LYS A 39 3.62 2.68 -8.54
CA LYS A 39 4.36 2.04 -9.62
C LYS A 39 4.27 0.54 -9.61
N ARG A 40 3.73 -0.03 -8.56
CA ARG A 40 3.61 -1.47 -8.42
C ARG A 40 2.29 -1.79 -7.73
N ARG A 41 1.62 -2.81 -8.23
CA ARG A 41 0.36 -3.23 -7.64
C ARG A 41 0.62 -4.01 -6.36
N ILE A 42 -0.36 -3.98 -5.47
CA ILE A 42 -0.32 -4.73 -4.24
C ILE A 42 -0.45 -6.22 -4.58
N ASN A 43 0.43 -7.02 -4.02
CA ASN A 43 0.39 -8.47 -4.21
C ASN A 43 0.16 -9.14 -2.87
N GLN A 44 0.10 -10.47 -2.91
CA GLN A 44 -0.16 -11.26 -1.70
C GLN A 44 0.88 -11.02 -0.62
N LYS A 45 2.14 -10.90 -1.01
CA LYS A 45 3.21 -10.66 -0.02
C LYS A 45 3.01 -9.35 0.71
N PHE A 46 2.57 -8.33 -0.01
CA PHE A 46 2.31 -7.04 0.61
C PHE A 46 1.14 -7.14 1.59
N ILE A 47 0.09 -7.84 1.20
CA ILE A 47 -1.08 -8.02 2.05
C ILE A 47 -0.72 -8.74 3.34
N VAL A 48 0.00 -9.84 3.23
CA VAL A 48 0.42 -10.60 4.42
C VAL A 48 1.33 -9.75 5.28
N GLY A 49 2.25 -9.03 4.67
CA GLY A 49 3.16 -8.16 5.40
C GLY A 49 2.41 -7.05 6.15
N ALA A 50 1.40 -6.48 5.52
CA ALA A 50 0.62 -5.43 6.16
C ALA A 50 -0.13 -5.94 7.37
N ILE A 51 -0.72 -7.13 7.26
CA ILE A 51 -1.43 -7.73 8.39
C ILE A 51 -0.46 -7.97 9.54
N ARG A 52 0.75 -8.39 9.23
CA ARG A 52 1.77 -8.63 10.24
C ARG A 52 2.24 -7.33 10.90
N ALA A 53 2.35 -6.26 10.12
CA ALA A 53 2.84 -4.98 10.61
C ALA A 53 1.81 -4.24 11.43
N PHE A 54 0.54 -4.56 11.27
CA PHE A 54 -0.55 -3.90 11.99
C PHE A 54 -1.46 -4.92 12.64
N PRO A 55 -0.94 -5.62 13.67
CA PRO A 55 -1.76 -6.62 14.35
C PRO A 55 -2.95 -5.95 15.02
N GLY A 56 -4.08 -6.59 14.98
CA GLY A 56 -5.28 -6.01 15.54
C GLY A 56 -6.12 -5.21 14.56
N ARG A 57 -5.58 -4.90 13.39
CA ARG A 57 -6.35 -4.23 12.35
C ARG A 57 -6.97 -5.25 11.42
N LYS A 58 -8.18 -4.98 11.00
CA LYS A 58 -8.87 -5.86 10.06
C LYS A 58 -8.41 -5.57 8.64
N PHE A 59 -8.66 -6.54 7.76
CA PHE A 59 -8.28 -6.39 6.37
C PHE A 59 -8.87 -5.11 5.75
N ASP A 60 -10.14 -4.84 6.01
CA ASP A 60 -10.81 -3.69 5.42
C ASP A 60 -10.36 -2.36 6.03
N GLU A 61 -9.60 -2.40 7.12
CA GLU A 61 -8.97 -1.22 7.65
C GLU A 61 -7.64 -0.93 6.98
N LEU A 62 -7.05 -1.96 6.38
CA LEU A 62 -5.74 -1.84 5.73
C LEU A 62 -5.85 -1.65 4.23
N PHE A 63 -6.89 -2.17 3.62
CA PHE A 63 -7.05 -2.19 2.17
C PHE A 63 -8.46 -1.79 1.76
N TYR A 64 -8.59 -1.31 0.54
CA TYR A 64 -9.90 -0.99 -0.01
C TYR A 64 -9.84 -1.14 -1.52
N LEU A 65 -11.02 -1.27 -2.13
CA LEU A 65 -11.13 -1.37 -3.58
C LEU A 65 -11.43 -0.02 -4.16
N ALA A 66 -10.81 0.28 -5.27
CA ALA A 66 -11.05 1.53 -5.99
C ALA A 66 -11.14 1.23 -7.48
N PRO A 67 -11.89 2.03 -8.23
CA PRO A 67 -11.89 1.85 -9.67
C PRO A 67 -10.52 2.15 -10.24
N GLU A 68 -10.14 1.46 -11.29
CA GLU A 68 -8.90 1.78 -11.96
C GLU A 68 -9.00 3.17 -12.53
N GLN A 69 -7.96 3.95 -12.31
CA GLN A 69 -7.94 5.29 -12.84
C GLN A 69 -7.84 5.22 -14.35
N PRO A 70 -8.80 5.83 -15.02
CA PRO A 70 -8.61 6.02 -16.41
C PRO A 70 -7.59 7.08 -16.55
N VAL A 71 -6.86 7.19 -16.65
CA VAL A 71 -5.88 8.15 -16.67
C VAL A 71 -6.11 9.34 -17.49
N VAL A 72 -6.65 9.36 -17.10
CA VAL A 72 -6.98 9.97 -17.33
C VAL A 72 -7.08 10.53 -18.13
N LYS A 73 -7.25 10.34 -18.36
CA LYS A 73 -7.56 10.52 -18.97
C LYS A 73 -7.55 11.22 -19.46
N LYS A 74 -7.46 11.24 -19.40
CA LYS A 74 -7.56 11.85 -19.82
C LYS A 74 -7.54 12.65 -20.24
N GLU A 75 -7.65 12.68 -20.22
CA GLU A 75 -7.82 13.38 -20.66
C GLU A 75 -7.67 14.03 -21.15
N PRO A 76 -7.78 14.25 -21.46
CA PRO A 76 -7.87 14.85 -21.95
C PRO A 76 -7.84 15.30 -22.49
N ARG A 77 -8.06 15.31 -22.77
CA ARG A 77 -8.33 15.58 -23.41
C ARG A 77 -8.39 16.01 -23.79
N SER A 78 -8.50 16.14 -23.89
CA SER A 78 -8.83 16.29 -24.19
C SER A 78 -8.80 16.49 -24.39
#